data_3fa8ced0ab00c6f2df800152e65cffc8
#
_entry.id   3fa8ced0ab00c6f2df800152e65cffc8
#
_cell.length_a   1.000
_cell.length_b   1.000
_cell.length_c   1.000
_cell.angle_alpha   90.00
_cell.angle_beta   90.00
_cell.angle_gamma   90.00
#
_symmetry.space_group_name_H-M   'P 1'
#
loop_
_entity.id
_entity.type
_entity.pdbx_description
1 polymer ?
#
loop_
_entity_poly.entity_id
_entity_poly.type
_entity_poly.pdbx_seq_one_letter_code
_entity_poly.pdbx_strand_id
1 'polypeptide(L)'
;MTFAERLKELRTEKGMSLGNVADYLNVQRATVYKYEHGIITNVPPERVHQLAILFGVTRPYLMGWSNERKGDPGDNLEIVAEKLRTPLIKQFDIKNKTVYWKPVGKTVTDCTTAATQAYRALIKFNVCRTPIYPQQILQASNRATIISYENEEELDDVCGTNAIISTSQSDLVMSSVIADDEEHEQYLFTVKRNAPLGKLKLAIAVEMGHIYLGHGINMLGSEKAIREAECFALHLEFPRPMIRLLQEHDVVLTKTTFSRIFGDCEWCLDSILNADPVKVSPELNRLVKEQFTPYVNRLDDIGVFLIEPKGEELDLSRYMKGYEE
;
A
#
# COMPACT_ATOMS: atom_id res chain seq x y z
N MET A 1 -24.54 8.69 -17.90
CA MET A 1 -23.78 9.97 -17.97
C MET A 1 -22.43 9.70 -18.57
N THR A 2 -21.99 10.54 -19.48
CA THR A 2 -20.68 10.46 -20.12
C THR A 2 -19.58 11.06 -19.22
N PHE A 3 -18.32 10.81 -19.54
CA PHE A 3 -17.18 11.46 -18.88
C PHE A 3 -17.33 12.99 -18.86
N ALA A 4 -17.69 13.60 -20.00
CA ALA A 4 -17.83 15.05 -20.12
C ALA A 4 -18.89 15.62 -19.17
N GLU A 5 -20.06 14.97 -19.11
CA GLU A 5 -21.16 15.37 -18.22
C GLU A 5 -20.77 15.25 -16.76
N ARG A 6 -20.12 14.15 -16.37
CA ARG A 6 -19.67 13.94 -14.97
C ARG A 6 -18.57 14.91 -14.56
N LEU A 7 -17.62 15.15 -15.45
CA LEU A 7 -16.56 16.13 -15.19
C LEU A 7 -17.15 17.52 -14.89
N LYS A 8 -18.10 17.96 -15.71
CA LYS A 8 -18.78 19.26 -15.55
C LYS A 8 -19.59 19.30 -14.25
N GLU A 9 -20.34 18.24 -13.95
CA GLU A 9 -21.12 18.12 -12.71
C GLU A 9 -20.22 18.21 -11.47
N LEU A 10 -19.18 17.40 -11.40
CA LEU A 10 -18.24 17.35 -10.27
C LEU A 10 -17.51 18.69 -10.05
N ARG A 11 -17.07 19.31 -11.14
CA ARG A 11 -16.45 20.64 -11.07
C ARG A 11 -17.43 21.68 -10.51
N THR A 12 -18.65 21.69 -11.00
CA THR A 12 -19.66 22.64 -10.59
C THR A 12 -20.06 22.42 -9.12
N GLU A 13 -20.19 21.17 -8.71
CA GLU A 13 -20.50 20.79 -7.33
C GLU A 13 -19.41 21.26 -6.35
N LYS A 14 -18.14 21.19 -6.75
CA LYS A 14 -17.02 21.72 -5.95
C LYS A 14 -16.84 23.24 -6.08
N GLY A 15 -17.68 23.94 -6.83
CA GLY A 15 -17.56 25.38 -7.03
C GLY A 15 -16.28 25.79 -7.76
N MET A 16 -15.64 24.88 -8.50
CA MET A 16 -14.38 25.16 -9.20
C MET A 16 -14.63 25.80 -10.56
N SER A 17 -13.77 26.76 -10.95
CA SER A 17 -13.72 27.29 -12.30
C SER A 17 -13.00 26.33 -13.25
N LEU A 18 -13.20 26.50 -14.57
CA LEU A 18 -12.40 25.78 -15.58
C LEU A 18 -10.88 26.08 -15.42
N GLY A 19 -10.54 27.28 -14.94
CA GLY A 19 -9.16 27.67 -14.66
C GLY A 19 -8.56 26.83 -13.50
N ASN A 20 -9.28 26.69 -12.39
CA ASN A 20 -8.80 25.92 -11.24
C ASN A 20 -8.49 24.45 -11.62
N VAL A 21 -9.35 23.83 -12.45
CA VAL A 21 -9.12 22.46 -12.92
C VAL A 21 -7.95 22.41 -13.91
N ALA A 22 -7.82 23.43 -14.77
CA ALA A 22 -6.74 23.52 -15.74
C ALA A 22 -5.37 23.70 -15.04
N ASP A 23 -5.32 24.54 -14.03
CA ASP A 23 -4.11 24.76 -13.19
C ASP A 23 -3.70 23.47 -12.47
N TYR A 24 -4.66 22.76 -11.87
CA TYR A 24 -4.41 21.48 -11.24
C TYR A 24 -3.83 20.43 -12.20
N LEU A 25 -4.38 20.36 -13.44
CA LEU A 25 -3.92 19.43 -14.47
C LEU A 25 -2.66 19.90 -15.20
N ASN A 26 -2.18 21.11 -14.94
CA ASN A 26 -1.12 21.77 -15.70
C ASN A 26 -1.42 21.76 -17.22
N VAL A 27 -2.62 22.22 -17.61
CA VAL A 27 -3.08 22.34 -18.98
C VAL A 27 -3.73 23.70 -19.22
N GLN A 28 -3.99 24.03 -20.49
CA GLN A 28 -4.72 25.24 -20.81
C GLN A 28 -6.21 25.10 -20.45
N ARG A 29 -6.85 26.19 -20.00
CA ARG A 29 -8.30 26.26 -19.72
C ARG A 29 -9.16 25.74 -20.87
N ALA A 30 -8.74 26.00 -22.11
CA ALA A 30 -9.41 25.50 -23.32
C ALA A 30 -9.42 23.97 -23.40
N THR A 31 -8.42 23.28 -22.83
CA THR A 31 -8.37 21.81 -22.79
C THR A 31 -9.45 21.25 -21.87
N VAL A 32 -9.63 21.81 -20.69
CA VAL A 32 -10.70 21.40 -19.75
C VAL A 32 -12.08 21.68 -20.35
N TYR A 33 -12.24 22.83 -21.02
CA TYR A 33 -13.46 23.13 -21.77
C TYR A 33 -13.77 22.06 -22.81
N LYS A 34 -12.76 21.64 -23.58
CA LYS A 34 -12.93 20.58 -24.60
C LYS A 34 -13.27 19.22 -23.99
N TYR A 35 -12.75 18.90 -22.80
CA TYR A 35 -13.13 17.71 -22.06
C TYR A 35 -14.61 17.74 -21.65
N GLU A 36 -15.08 18.84 -21.05
CA GLU A 36 -16.47 19.00 -20.59
C GLU A 36 -17.50 19.06 -21.71
N HIS A 37 -17.07 19.39 -22.92
CA HIS A 37 -17.95 19.44 -24.09
C HIS A 37 -17.82 18.22 -25.02
N GLY A 38 -17.06 17.20 -24.57
CA GLY A 38 -16.85 15.99 -25.35
C GLY A 38 -16.14 16.18 -26.69
N ILE A 39 -15.46 17.33 -26.88
CA ILE A 39 -14.68 17.61 -28.09
C ILE A 39 -13.42 16.74 -28.11
N ILE A 40 -12.83 16.50 -26.96
CA ILE A 40 -11.75 15.53 -26.78
C ILE A 40 -12.36 14.33 -26.02
N THR A 41 -12.53 13.22 -26.73
CA THR A 41 -13.09 11.98 -26.17
C THR A 41 -12.03 11.02 -25.68
N ASN A 42 -10.83 11.06 -26.27
CA ASN A 42 -9.70 10.24 -25.83
C ASN A 42 -8.85 11.00 -24.81
N VAL A 43 -9.34 11.04 -23.57
CA VAL A 43 -8.63 11.67 -22.45
C VAL A 43 -7.55 10.71 -21.96
N PRO A 44 -6.28 11.16 -21.83
CA PRO A 44 -5.20 10.31 -21.36
C PRO A 44 -5.55 9.69 -19.99
N PRO A 45 -5.27 8.37 -19.76
CA PRO A 45 -5.61 7.69 -18.53
C PRO A 45 -5.07 8.39 -17.26
N GLU A 46 -3.90 8.99 -17.37
CA GLU A 46 -3.28 9.77 -16.30
C GLU A 46 -4.12 11.02 -15.95
N ARG A 47 -4.68 11.70 -16.93
CA ARG A 47 -5.56 12.86 -16.72
C ARG A 47 -6.89 12.46 -16.07
N VAL A 48 -7.46 11.33 -16.53
CA VAL A 48 -8.65 10.75 -15.87
C VAL A 48 -8.37 10.46 -14.41
N HIS A 49 -7.20 9.93 -14.11
CA HIS A 49 -6.78 9.61 -12.77
C HIS A 49 -6.63 10.88 -11.90
N GLN A 50 -5.91 11.89 -12.38
CA GLN A 50 -5.78 13.19 -11.70
C GLN A 50 -7.15 13.83 -11.41
N LEU A 51 -8.07 13.79 -12.37
CA LEU A 51 -9.43 14.32 -12.20
C LEU A 51 -10.23 13.51 -11.16
N ALA A 52 -10.10 12.19 -11.17
CA ALA A 52 -10.76 11.32 -10.19
C ALA A 52 -10.32 11.66 -8.76
N ILE A 53 -9.01 11.94 -8.57
CA ILE A 53 -8.45 12.40 -7.30
C ILE A 53 -8.99 13.77 -6.92
N LEU A 54 -8.89 14.75 -7.82
CA LEU A 54 -9.36 16.12 -7.59
C LEU A 54 -10.80 16.15 -7.10
N PHE A 55 -11.65 15.29 -7.68
CA PHE A 55 -13.06 15.23 -7.34
C PHE A 55 -13.41 14.24 -6.23
N GLY A 56 -12.49 13.37 -5.82
CA GLY A 56 -12.72 12.35 -4.80
C GLY A 56 -13.71 11.28 -5.24
N VAL A 57 -13.60 10.85 -6.49
CA VAL A 57 -14.46 9.84 -7.12
C VAL A 57 -13.64 8.73 -7.74
N THR A 58 -14.25 7.58 -8.03
CA THR A 58 -13.57 6.50 -8.74
C THR A 58 -13.38 6.84 -10.22
N ARG A 59 -12.31 6.30 -10.85
CA ARG A 59 -12.12 6.40 -12.31
C ARG A 59 -13.30 5.82 -13.10
N PRO A 60 -13.82 4.61 -12.76
CA PRO A 60 -15.01 4.08 -13.40
C PRO A 60 -16.23 4.99 -13.28
N TYR A 61 -16.44 5.63 -12.12
CA TYR A 61 -17.49 6.63 -11.98
C TYR A 61 -17.26 7.82 -12.92
N LEU A 62 -16.09 8.42 -12.88
CA LEU A 62 -15.76 9.57 -13.72
C LEU A 62 -15.91 9.26 -15.23
N MET A 63 -15.51 8.06 -15.65
CA MET A 63 -15.65 7.59 -17.04
C MET A 63 -17.07 7.22 -17.45
N GLY A 64 -18.01 7.18 -16.51
CA GLY A 64 -19.38 6.78 -16.80
C GLY A 64 -19.64 5.26 -16.83
N TRP A 65 -18.66 4.47 -16.42
CA TRP A 65 -18.75 3.00 -16.44
C TRP A 65 -19.38 2.42 -15.17
N SER A 66 -19.44 3.18 -14.10
CA SER A 66 -20.05 2.80 -12.82
C SER A 66 -20.89 3.94 -12.26
N ASN A 67 -21.92 3.63 -11.49
CA ASN A 67 -22.69 4.63 -10.74
C ASN A 67 -22.19 4.78 -9.29
N GLU A 68 -21.22 4.00 -8.88
CA GLU A 68 -20.59 4.10 -7.57
C GLU A 68 -19.60 5.28 -7.55
N ARG A 69 -20.06 6.39 -7.00
CA ARG A 69 -19.31 7.65 -6.93
C ARG A 69 -18.09 7.57 -6.04
N LYS A 70 -18.26 6.92 -4.88
CA LYS A 70 -17.18 6.65 -3.94
C LYS A 70 -16.79 5.19 -4.11
N GLY A 71 -15.60 4.96 -4.65
CA GLY A 71 -14.94 3.68 -4.45
C GLY A 71 -14.58 3.54 -2.99
N ASP A 72 -14.36 2.31 -2.61
CA ASP A 72 -13.73 2.00 -1.34
C ASP A 72 -12.37 2.77 -1.26
N PRO A 73 -11.94 3.23 -0.09
CA PRO A 73 -10.70 4.01 0.09
C PRO A 73 -9.44 3.42 -0.56
N GLY A 74 -9.46 2.11 -0.89
CA GLY A 74 -8.37 1.45 -1.60
C GLY A 74 -8.21 1.79 -3.08
N ASP A 75 -9.23 2.36 -3.74
CA ASP A 75 -9.16 2.71 -5.17
C ASP A 75 -8.40 4.02 -5.44
N ASN A 76 -7.95 4.70 -4.40
CA ASN A 76 -7.31 6.01 -4.48
C ASN A 76 -5.86 5.98 -3.99
N LEU A 77 -5.02 5.29 -4.75
CA LEU A 77 -3.57 5.19 -4.56
C LEU A 77 -2.88 6.54 -4.32
N GLU A 78 -3.29 7.57 -5.07
CA GLU A 78 -2.66 8.88 -4.97
C GLU A 78 -3.20 9.72 -3.82
N ILE A 79 -4.47 9.54 -3.40
CA ILE A 79 -4.93 10.17 -2.15
C ILE A 79 -4.14 9.60 -0.96
N VAL A 80 -3.81 8.32 -1.00
CA VAL A 80 -2.95 7.69 0.01
C VAL A 80 -1.52 8.20 -0.13
N ALA A 81 -0.98 8.26 -1.36
CA ALA A 81 0.35 8.81 -1.61
C ALA A 81 0.43 10.31 -1.26
N GLU A 82 -0.62 11.08 -1.58
CA GLU A 82 -0.67 12.49 -1.23
C GLU A 82 -0.85 12.72 0.28
N LYS A 83 -1.63 11.88 0.96
CA LYS A 83 -1.69 11.89 2.43
C LYS A 83 -0.36 11.50 3.08
N LEU A 84 0.38 10.56 2.49
CA LEU A 84 1.74 10.23 2.92
C LEU A 84 2.74 11.37 2.61
N ARG A 85 2.48 12.17 1.58
CA ARG A 85 3.29 13.33 1.19
C ARG A 85 2.91 14.62 1.92
N THR A 86 1.74 14.67 2.54
CA THR A 86 1.31 15.86 3.30
C THR A 86 1.86 15.78 4.72
N PRO A 87 2.66 16.75 5.17
CA PRO A 87 3.19 16.74 6.53
C PRO A 87 2.05 16.77 7.54
N LEU A 88 1.91 15.73 8.34
CA LEU A 88 0.98 15.68 9.49
C LEU A 88 1.55 16.41 10.74
N ILE A 89 2.53 17.26 10.53
CA ILE A 89 3.38 17.92 11.55
C ILE A 89 2.58 18.66 12.63
N LYS A 90 1.34 19.02 12.37
CA LYS A 90 0.59 19.92 13.28
C LYS A 90 -0.15 19.20 14.42
N GLN A 91 -0.17 17.89 14.47
CA GLN A 91 -1.04 17.17 15.43
C GLN A 91 -0.31 16.34 16.49
N PHE A 92 1.01 16.21 16.41
CA PHE A 92 1.74 15.33 17.33
C PHE A 92 2.96 16.04 17.92
N ASP A 93 2.94 16.33 19.21
CA ASP A 93 4.09 16.90 19.94
C ASP A 93 5.06 15.77 20.34
N ILE A 94 5.91 15.40 19.40
CA ILE A 94 6.93 14.35 19.61
C ILE A 94 8.04 14.85 20.55
N LYS A 95 8.28 16.16 20.61
CA LYS A 95 9.40 16.75 21.37
C LYS A 95 9.32 16.47 22.86
N ASN A 96 8.11 16.22 23.39
CA ASN A 96 7.88 15.97 24.81
C ASN A 96 7.69 14.49 25.12
N LYS A 97 7.81 13.59 24.13
CA LYS A 97 7.64 12.14 24.33
C LYS A 97 8.98 11.44 24.33
N THR A 98 9.16 10.52 25.25
CA THR A 98 10.34 9.67 25.30
C THR A 98 10.21 8.61 24.20
N VAL A 99 11.12 8.66 23.23
CA VAL A 99 11.23 7.62 22.22
C VAL A 99 12.13 6.53 22.74
N TYR A 100 11.63 5.33 22.87
CA TYR A 100 12.42 4.20 23.27
C TYR A 100 12.02 2.93 22.52
N TRP A 101 12.97 2.04 22.38
CA TRP A 101 12.74 0.73 21.83
C TRP A 101 12.58 -0.27 22.97
N LYS A 102 11.42 -0.90 23.06
CA LYS A 102 11.19 -1.92 24.08
C LYS A 102 11.78 -3.24 23.59
N PRO A 103 12.75 -3.81 24.30
CA PRO A 103 13.21 -5.15 23.98
C PRO A 103 12.06 -6.12 24.22
N VAL A 104 11.58 -6.73 23.15
CA VAL A 104 10.61 -7.82 23.25
C VAL A 104 11.36 -9.08 23.63
N GLY A 105 10.78 -9.84 24.57
CA GLY A 105 11.37 -11.07 25.05
C GLY A 105 11.71 -12.05 23.93
N LYS A 106 12.56 -13.03 24.21
CA LYS A 106 13.12 -14.05 23.32
C LYS A 106 12.06 -14.72 22.43
N THR A 107 11.72 -14.11 21.33
CA THR A 107 10.99 -14.80 20.27
C THR A 107 12.00 -15.36 19.26
N VAL A 108 12.09 -16.68 19.23
CA VAL A 108 12.72 -17.36 18.10
C VAL A 108 11.72 -17.26 16.96
N THR A 109 11.95 -16.35 16.07
CA THR A 109 11.13 -16.18 14.87
C THR A 109 11.80 -16.87 13.67
N ASP A 110 11.02 -17.15 12.66
CA ASP A 110 11.46 -17.67 11.38
C ASP A 110 10.53 -17.15 10.26
N CYS A 111 10.85 -17.43 9.02
CA CYS A 111 10.04 -17.00 7.89
C CYS A 111 8.60 -17.58 7.93
N THR A 112 8.38 -18.74 8.50
CA THR A 112 7.04 -19.33 8.68
C THR A 112 6.23 -18.53 9.70
N THR A 113 6.86 -18.14 10.80
CA THR A 113 6.24 -17.27 11.81
C THR A 113 5.95 -15.90 11.19
N ALA A 114 6.86 -15.36 10.42
CA ALA A 114 6.70 -14.07 9.75
C ALA A 114 5.49 -14.09 8.79
N ALA A 115 5.39 -15.08 7.92
CA ALA A 115 4.26 -15.27 7.01
C ALA A 115 2.93 -15.47 7.78
N THR A 116 2.95 -16.23 8.89
CA THR A 116 1.79 -16.45 9.75
C THR A 116 1.29 -15.14 10.35
N GLN A 117 2.19 -14.28 10.84
CA GLN A 117 1.82 -12.97 11.40
C GLN A 117 1.29 -12.02 10.32
N ALA A 118 1.85 -12.04 9.12
CA ALA A 118 1.35 -11.28 7.98
C ALA A 118 -0.12 -11.66 7.66
N TYR A 119 -0.42 -12.95 7.59
CA TYR A 119 -1.80 -13.41 7.32
C TYR A 119 -2.76 -13.09 8.46
N ARG A 120 -2.32 -13.18 9.72
CA ARG A 120 -3.12 -12.73 10.85
C ARG A 120 -3.44 -11.24 10.79
N ALA A 121 -2.48 -10.41 10.34
CA ALA A 121 -2.72 -8.99 10.13
C ALA A 121 -3.76 -8.76 9.03
N LEU A 122 -3.65 -9.45 7.89
CA LEU A 122 -4.66 -9.36 6.81
C LEU A 122 -6.06 -9.67 7.30
N ILE A 123 -6.22 -10.75 8.08
CA ILE A 123 -7.53 -11.15 8.63
C ILE A 123 -8.01 -10.14 9.66
N LYS A 124 -7.16 -9.76 10.61
CA LYS A 124 -7.51 -8.83 11.69
C LYS A 124 -8.03 -7.49 11.18
N PHE A 125 -7.44 -6.97 10.11
CA PHE A 125 -7.79 -5.68 9.54
C PHE A 125 -8.69 -5.78 8.30
N ASN A 126 -9.24 -6.97 8.04
CA ASN A 126 -10.15 -7.25 6.93
C ASN A 126 -9.62 -6.75 5.58
N VAL A 127 -8.35 -7.02 5.30
CA VAL A 127 -7.71 -6.67 4.03
C VAL A 127 -8.14 -7.66 2.97
N CYS A 128 -9.06 -7.30 2.10
CA CYS A 128 -9.73 -8.20 1.16
C CYS A 128 -9.49 -7.88 -0.32
N ARG A 129 -8.49 -7.04 -0.64
CA ARG A 129 -8.18 -6.64 -2.02
C ARG A 129 -6.71 -6.28 -2.19
N THR A 130 -6.27 -6.23 -3.43
CA THR A 130 -4.95 -5.75 -3.86
C THR A 130 -5.06 -4.50 -4.73
N PRO A 131 -4.04 -3.64 -4.82
CA PRO A 131 -2.80 -3.69 -4.04
C PRO A 131 -3.02 -3.47 -2.54
N ILE A 132 -2.24 -4.18 -1.71
CA ILE A 132 -2.30 -4.02 -0.26
C ILE A 132 -1.43 -2.84 0.15
N TYR A 133 -1.98 -1.97 1.00
CA TYR A 133 -1.31 -0.78 1.52
C TYR A 133 -1.03 -0.91 3.00
N PRO A 134 0.21 -1.19 3.41
CA PRO A 134 0.59 -1.36 4.81
C PRO A 134 0.20 -0.16 5.68
N GLN A 135 0.29 1.06 5.15
CA GLN A 135 -0.11 2.27 5.85
C GLN A 135 -1.60 2.31 6.23
N GLN A 136 -2.49 1.67 5.46
CA GLN A 136 -3.91 1.56 5.83
C GLN A 136 -4.11 0.64 7.03
N ILE A 137 -3.33 -0.44 7.09
CA ILE A 137 -3.32 -1.36 8.24
C ILE A 137 -2.83 -0.63 9.48
N LEU A 138 -1.76 0.16 9.36
CA LEU A 138 -1.23 0.98 10.45
C LEU A 138 -2.26 2.00 10.94
N GLN A 139 -2.91 2.72 10.03
CA GLN A 139 -3.94 3.69 10.37
C GLN A 139 -5.14 3.01 11.05
N ALA A 140 -5.57 1.84 10.57
CA ALA A 140 -6.66 1.08 11.17
C ALA A 140 -6.32 0.52 12.54
N SER A 141 -5.03 0.35 12.85
CA SER A 141 -4.58 -0.12 14.16
C SER A 141 -4.75 0.91 15.28
N ASN A 142 -4.90 2.20 14.94
CA ASN A 142 -4.91 3.35 15.87
C ASN A 142 -3.66 3.43 16.78
N ARG A 143 -2.60 2.70 16.43
CA ARG A 143 -1.34 2.63 17.19
C ARG A 143 -0.15 3.20 16.43
N ALA A 144 -0.38 3.75 15.23
CA ALA A 144 0.69 4.25 14.41
C ALA A 144 0.39 5.67 13.91
N THR A 145 1.39 6.50 13.97
CA THR A 145 1.43 7.83 13.33
C THR A 145 2.44 7.77 12.21
N ILE A 146 2.06 8.25 11.02
CA ILE A 146 2.94 8.30 9.87
C ILE A 146 3.23 9.76 9.57
N ILE A 147 4.50 10.13 9.51
CA ILE A 147 4.98 11.47 9.20
C ILE A 147 5.87 11.40 7.98
N SER A 148 5.65 12.26 7.02
CA SER A 148 6.52 12.38 5.84
C SER A 148 7.50 13.53 5.98
N TYR A 149 8.73 13.34 5.53
CA TYR A 149 9.78 14.34 5.50
C TYR A 149 10.46 14.38 4.11
N GLU A 150 11.06 15.51 3.78
CA GLU A 150 11.76 15.71 2.50
C GLU A 150 13.28 15.68 2.67
N ASN A 151 13.75 16.25 3.76
CA ASN A 151 15.17 16.37 4.08
C ASN A 151 15.43 16.16 5.58
N GLU A 152 16.70 16.07 5.96
CA GLU A 152 17.11 15.82 7.35
C GLU A 152 16.72 16.95 8.30
N GLU A 153 16.73 18.21 7.83
CA GLU A 153 16.36 19.37 8.64
C GLU A 153 14.87 19.30 9.05
N GLU A 154 13.97 18.95 8.11
CA GLU A 154 12.56 18.72 8.39
C GLU A 154 12.35 17.52 9.32
N LEU A 155 13.15 16.47 9.17
CA LEU A 155 13.11 15.30 10.05
C LEU A 155 13.52 15.67 11.47
N ASP A 156 14.61 16.43 11.63
CA ASP A 156 15.09 16.90 12.94
C ASP A 156 14.09 17.85 13.61
N ASP A 157 13.43 18.70 12.84
CA ASP A 157 12.39 19.59 13.34
C ASP A 157 11.17 18.81 13.88
N VAL A 158 10.81 17.71 13.21
CA VAL A 158 9.68 16.85 13.61
C VAL A 158 10.04 15.98 14.81
N CYS A 159 11.22 15.40 14.80
CA CYS A 159 11.63 14.38 15.77
C CYS A 159 12.39 14.96 16.97
N GLY A 160 12.90 16.19 16.82
CA GLY A 160 13.81 16.80 17.81
C GLY A 160 15.13 16.07 17.90
N THR A 161 15.92 16.40 18.91
CA THR A 161 17.23 15.75 19.18
C THR A 161 17.10 14.31 19.73
N ASN A 162 15.88 13.80 19.90
CA ASN A 162 15.65 12.42 20.32
C ASN A 162 15.89 11.51 19.11
N ALA A 163 16.98 10.78 19.17
CA ALA A 163 17.39 9.88 18.10
C ALA A 163 16.25 8.92 17.72
N ILE A 164 15.77 9.06 16.48
CA ILE A 164 14.95 8.01 15.86
C ILE A 164 15.89 6.85 15.63
N ILE A 165 15.61 5.75 16.29
CA ILE A 165 16.34 4.51 16.05
C ILE A 165 15.70 3.85 14.84
N SER A 166 16.38 3.96 13.69
CA SER A 166 15.96 3.21 12.50
C SER A 166 16.06 1.72 12.77
N THR A 167 15.01 1.00 12.44
CA THR A 167 14.98 -0.46 12.52
C THR A 167 15.42 -1.11 11.22
N SER A 168 15.32 -0.40 10.11
CA SER A 168 15.68 -0.91 8.79
C SER A 168 16.96 -0.29 8.25
N GLN A 169 17.59 -0.99 7.32
CA GLN A 169 18.66 -0.44 6.49
C GLN A 169 18.14 0.45 5.36
N SER A 170 16.83 0.70 5.34
CA SER A 170 16.21 1.51 4.29
C SER A 170 16.21 2.97 4.70
N ASP A 171 16.86 3.81 3.89
CA ASP A 171 16.82 5.26 4.03
C ASP A 171 15.44 5.87 3.74
N LEU A 172 14.45 5.05 3.41
CA LEU A 172 13.13 5.49 2.96
C LEU A 172 12.10 5.57 4.08
N VAL A 173 12.19 4.67 5.04
CA VAL A 173 11.25 4.56 6.16
C VAL A 173 12.01 4.23 7.42
N MET A 174 11.68 4.91 8.49
CA MET A 174 12.17 4.59 9.83
C MET A 174 10.97 4.43 10.75
N SER A 175 11.05 3.50 11.68
CA SER A 175 10.03 3.36 12.71
C SER A 175 10.62 3.50 14.10
N SER A 176 9.81 4.02 15.02
CA SER A 176 10.18 4.18 16.42
C SER A 176 8.99 3.87 17.30
N VAL A 177 9.24 3.37 18.49
CA VAL A 177 8.20 3.19 19.50
C VAL A 177 8.12 4.44 20.34
N ILE A 178 6.93 5.03 20.42
CA ILE A 178 6.62 6.13 21.33
C ILE A 178 5.71 5.56 22.39
N ALA A 179 6.15 5.49 23.62
CA ALA A 179 5.26 5.14 24.72
C ALA A 179 4.56 6.40 25.21
N ASP A 180 3.25 6.35 25.26
CA ASP A 180 2.43 7.39 25.87
C ASP A 180 2.21 7.10 27.38
N ASP A 181 2.06 5.82 27.70
CA ASP A 181 2.04 5.25 29.05
C ASP A 181 2.53 3.79 29.03
N GLU A 182 2.62 3.15 30.20
CA GLU A 182 3.11 1.78 30.30
C GLU A 182 2.20 0.74 29.61
N GLU A 183 0.94 1.11 29.27
CA GLU A 183 -0.06 0.19 28.72
C GLU A 183 -0.28 0.37 27.22
N HIS A 184 0.06 1.55 26.64
CA HIS A 184 -0.26 1.87 25.25
C HIS A 184 0.98 2.25 24.44
N GLU A 185 1.52 1.27 23.73
CA GLU A 185 2.60 1.51 22.77
C GLU A 185 2.04 2.18 21.50
N GLN A 186 2.61 3.31 21.12
CA GLN A 186 2.38 3.93 19.83
C GLN A 186 3.65 3.88 18.99
N TYR A 187 3.48 3.72 17.71
CA TYR A 187 4.56 3.65 16.73
C TYR A 187 4.59 4.89 15.87
N LEU A 188 5.76 5.44 15.68
CA LEU A 188 6.02 6.52 14.75
C LEU A 188 6.72 5.95 13.50
N PHE A 189 6.16 6.22 12.34
CA PHE A 189 6.78 5.93 11.05
C PHE A 189 7.15 7.25 10.39
N THR A 190 8.42 7.46 10.12
CA THR A 190 8.88 8.57 9.30
C THR A 190 9.19 8.06 7.90
N VAL A 191 8.60 8.70 6.89
CA VAL A 191 8.67 8.25 5.50
C VAL A 191 9.22 9.35 4.60
N LYS A 192 10.12 8.99 3.68
CA LYS A 192 10.71 9.95 2.75
C LYS A 192 9.69 10.34 1.68
N ARG A 193 9.32 11.64 1.63
CA ARG A 193 8.20 12.17 0.80
C ARG A 193 8.36 11.88 -0.69
N ASN A 194 9.57 11.99 -1.22
CA ASN A 194 9.84 11.85 -2.64
C ASN A 194 10.25 10.44 -3.07
N ALA A 195 10.09 9.44 -2.18
CA ALA A 195 10.39 8.06 -2.51
C ALA A 195 9.34 7.47 -3.48
N PRO A 196 9.75 6.58 -4.41
CA PRO A 196 8.82 5.85 -5.25
C PRO A 196 7.81 5.05 -4.41
N LEU A 197 6.52 5.17 -4.73
CA LEU A 197 5.43 4.61 -3.91
C LEU A 197 5.57 3.11 -3.67
N GLY A 198 5.96 2.34 -4.69
CA GLY A 198 6.15 0.90 -4.55
C GLY A 198 7.26 0.55 -3.55
N LYS A 199 8.40 1.26 -3.60
CA LYS A 199 9.49 1.07 -2.64
C LYS A 199 9.07 1.49 -1.23
N LEU A 200 8.36 2.61 -1.11
CA LEU A 200 7.86 3.10 0.17
C LEU A 200 6.89 2.12 0.81
N LYS A 201 5.99 1.55 0.01
CA LYS A 201 5.01 0.54 0.45
C LYS A 201 5.72 -0.66 1.09
N LEU A 202 6.71 -1.26 0.41
CA LEU A 202 7.46 -2.39 0.97
C LEU A 202 8.28 -1.98 2.20
N ALA A 203 8.94 -0.83 2.17
CA ALA A 203 9.72 -0.37 3.31
C ALA A 203 8.83 -0.22 4.56
N ILE A 204 7.61 0.31 4.43
CA ILE A 204 6.63 0.35 5.53
C ILE A 204 6.24 -1.06 5.97
N ALA A 205 6.04 -1.98 5.02
CA ALA A 205 5.71 -3.37 5.35
C ALA A 205 6.84 -4.09 6.09
N VAL A 206 8.09 -3.82 5.74
CA VAL A 206 9.27 -4.36 6.45
C VAL A 206 9.34 -3.83 7.89
N GLU A 207 9.16 -2.51 8.07
CA GLU A 207 9.11 -1.91 9.41
C GLU A 207 7.96 -2.48 10.25
N MET A 208 6.78 -2.71 9.65
CA MET A 208 5.70 -3.44 10.31
C MET A 208 6.13 -4.86 10.69
N GLY A 209 6.88 -5.53 9.83
CA GLY A 209 7.42 -6.85 10.12
C GLY A 209 8.26 -6.88 11.39
N HIS A 210 9.16 -5.91 11.55
CA HIS A 210 9.94 -5.78 12.79
C HIS A 210 9.04 -5.63 14.02
N ILE A 211 7.98 -4.84 13.95
CA ILE A 211 7.03 -4.63 15.04
C ILE A 211 6.24 -5.90 15.33
N TYR A 212 5.63 -6.52 14.30
CA TYR A 212 4.77 -7.69 14.47
C TYR A 212 5.54 -8.94 14.93
N LEU A 213 6.84 -9.00 14.63
CA LEU A 213 7.71 -10.09 15.05
C LEU A 213 8.41 -9.80 16.37
N GLY A 214 8.23 -8.60 16.92
CA GLY A 214 8.81 -8.20 18.20
C GLY A 214 10.33 -8.10 18.15
N HIS A 215 10.91 -7.69 17.02
CA HIS A 215 12.34 -7.47 16.90
C HIS A 215 12.78 -6.31 17.79
N GLY A 216 13.50 -6.61 18.86
CA GLY A 216 14.03 -5.60 19.76
C GLY A 216 15.32 -4.97 19.25
N ILE A 217 15.79 -3.94 19.96
CA ILE A 217 17.00 -3.18 19.61
C ILE A 217 18.24 -4.07 19.41
N ASN A 218 18.36 -5.16 20.17
CA ASN A 218 19.46 -6.09 20.07
C ASN A 218 19.45 -6.95 18.80
N MET A 219 18.33 -6.95 18.08
CA MET A 219 18.15 -7.68 16.83
C MET A 219 18.27 -6.77 15.61
N LEU A 220 18.26 -5.46 15.82
CA LEU A 220 18.38 -4.48 14.73
C LEU A 220 19.73 -4.66 14.03
N GLY A 221 19.67 -4.69 12.69
CA GLY A 221 20.86 -4.92 11.87
C GLY A 221 21.31 -6.39 11.80
N SER A 222 20.64 -7.33 12.49
CA SER A 222 20.92 -8.73 12.25
C SER A 222 20.33 -9.18 10.93
N GLU A 223 21.08 -9.86 10.09
CA GLU A 223 20.61 -10.41 8.81
C GLU A 223 19.36 -11.27 8.97
N LYS A 224 19.28 -12.00 10.08
CA LYS A 224 18.13 -12.83 10.39
C LYS A 224 16.87 -12.00 10.60
N ALA A 225 16.91 -10.94 11.42
CA ALA A 225 15.76 -10.09 11.69
C ALA A 225 15.31 -9.34 10.44
N ILE A 226 16.24 -8.87 9.63
CA ILE A 226 15.95 -8.25 8.33
C ILE A 226 15.21 -9.23 7.43
N ARG A 227 15.74 -10.43 7.25
CA ARG A 227 15.14 -11.48 6.42
C ARG A 227 13.73 -11.89 6.89
N GLU A 228 13.51 -11.97 8.20
CA GLU A 228 12.19 -12.26 8.77
C GLU A 228 11.20 -11.12 8.51
N ALA A 229 11.63 -9.86 8.67
CA ALA A 229 10.81 -8.70 8.39
C ALA A 229 10.48 -8.57 6.89
N GLU A 230 11.44 -8.85 6.01
CA GLU A 230 11.22 -8.94 4.57
C GLU A 230 10.24 -10.06 4.22
N CYS A 231 10.37 -11.23 4.85
CA CYS A 231 9.44 -12.33 4.66
C CYS A 231 8.01 -11.95 5.10
N PHE A 232 7.85 -11.25 6.23
CA PHE A 232 6.57 -10.69 6.64
C PHE A 232 6.01 -9.76 5.56
N ALA A 233 6.83 -8.82 5.07
CA ALA A 233 6.42 -7.84 4.07
C ALA A 233 5.97 -8.49 2.76
N LEU A 234 6.72 -9.48 2.25
CA LEU A 234 6.37 -10.22 1.05
C LEU A 234 5.04 -10.96 1.20
N HIS A 235 4.82 -11.64 2.34
CA HIS A 235 3.57 -12.36 2.57
C HIS A 235 2.39 -11.45 2.92
N LEU A 236 2.65 -10.25 3.41
CA LEU A 236 1.62 -9.22 3.59
C LEU A 236 1.14 -8.68 2.23
N GLU A 237 2.08 -8.28 1.38
CA GLU A 237 1.76 -7.62 0.10
C GLU A 237 1.37 -8.58 -1.01
N PHE A 238 1.91 -9.80 -0.99
CA PHE A 238 1.72 -10.84 -2.02
C PHE A 238 1.23 -12.15 -1.39
N PRO A 239 0.04 -12.18 -0.76
CA PRO A 239 -0.43 -13.38 -0.06
C PRO A 239 -0.55 -14.57 -1.01
N ARG A 240 0.10 -15.69 -0.68
CA ARG A 240 0.01 -16.92 -1.50
C ARG A 240 -1.42 -17.40 -1.73
N PRO A 241 -2.36 -17.31 -0.74
CA PRO A 241 -3.75 -17.64 -0.99
C PRO A 241 -4.40 -16.81 -2.11
N MET A 242 -4.03 -15.52 -2.23
CA MET A 242 -4.49 -14.66 -3.32
C MET A 242 -3.88 -15.08 -4.66
N ILE A 243 -2.58 -15.40 -4.69
CA ILE A 243 -1.90 -15.90 -5.91
C ILE A 243 -2.55 -17.21 -6.36
N ARG A 244 -2.82 -18.12 -5.43
CA ARG A 244 -3.51 -19.38 -5.71
C ARG A 244 -4.90 -19.16 -6.31
N LEU A 245 -5.65 -18.22 -5.73
CA LEU A 245 -6.97 -17.87 -6.22
C LEU A 245 -6.93 -17.32 -7.66
N LEU A 246 -5.93 -16.49 -7.98
CA LEU A 246 -5.72 -15.99 -9.35
C LEU A 246 -5.41 -17.14 -10.33
N GLN A 247 -4.58 -18.12 -9.92
CA GLN A 247 -4.28 -19.29 -10.72
C GLN A 247 -5.52 -20.16 -10.97
N GLU A 248 -6.43 -20.26 -10.00
CA GLU A 248 -7.71 -20.99 -10.13
C GLU A 248 -8.69 -20.29 -11.10
N HIS A 249 -8.51 -19.00 -11.33
CA HIS A 249 -9.22 -18.24 -12.35
C HIS A 249 -8.45 -18.18 -13.68
N ASP A 250 -7.48 -19.09 -13.90
CA ASP A 250 -6.67 -19.18 -15.11
C ASP A 250 -5.91 -17.88 -15.46
N VAL A 251 -5.61 -17.04 -14.46
CA VAL A 251 -4.87 -15.81 -14.65
C VAL A 251 -3.39 -16.10 -14.89
N VAL A 252 -2.90 -15.78 -16.08
CA VAL A 252 -1.48 -15.88 -16.40
C VAL A 252 -0.72 -14.74 -15.73
N LEU A 253 0.10 -15.07 -14.74
CA LEU A 253 0.87 -14.12 -13.96
C LEU A 253 2.20 -13.79 -14.65
N THR A 254 2.19 -12.85 -15.57
CA THR A 254 3.40 -12.23 -16.12
C THR A 254 3.83 -11.06 -15.23
N LYS A 255 5.03 -10.54 -15.43
CA LYS A 255 5.51 -9.32 -14.75
C LYS A 255 4.49 -8.17 -14.82
N THR A 256 3.93 -7.96 -16.01
CA THR A 256 2.93 -6.90 -16.24
C THR A 256 1.62 -7.16 -15.50
N THR A 257 1.10 -8.39 -15.55
CA THR A 257 -0.15 -8.76 -14.88
C THR A 257 0.03 -8.70 -13.36
N PHE A 258 1.16 -9.19 -12.87
CA PHE A 258 1.50 -9.17 -11.45
C PHE A 258 1.58 -7.73 -10.91
N SER A 259 2.30 -6.84 -11.60
CA SER A 259 2.38 -5.42 -11.21
C SER A 259 1.03 -4.70 -11.29
N ARG A 260 0.17 -5.09 -12.21
CA ARG A 260 -1.19 -4.52 -12.31
C ARG A 260 -2.07 -4.92 -11.12
N ILE A 261 -1.98 -6.17 -10.68
CA ILE A 261 -2.80 -6.70 -9.58
C ILE A 261 -2.27 -6.25 -8.22
N PHE A 262 -0.95 -6.35 -8.01
CA PHE A 262 -0.32 -6.08 -6.72
C PHE A 262 0.27 -4.67 -6.58
N GLY A 263 0.15 -3.85 -7.63
CA GLY A 263 0.79 -2.54 -7.73
C GLY A 263 2.22 -2.62 -8.24
N ASP A 264 2.87 -1.48 -8.36
CA ASP A 264 4.26 -1.41 -8.82
C ASP A 264 5.19 -2.18 -7.88
N CYS A 265 5.62 -3.35 -8.31
CA CYS A 265 6.42 -4.29 -7.53
C CYS A 265 7.59 -4.89 -8.33
N GLU A 266 7.95 -4.30 -9.48
CA GLU A 266 9.00 -4.84 -10.35
C GLU A 266 10.31 -5.14 -9.59
N TRP A 267 10.66 -4.28 -8.66
CA TRP A 267 11.88 -4.37 -7.87
C TRP A 267 11.81 -5.37 -6.71
N CYS A 268 10.64 -5.91 -6.35
CA CYS A 268 10.50 -6.99 -5.36
C CYS A 268 10.30 -8.36 -5.99
N LEU A 269 10.15 -8.46 -7.33
CA LEU A 269 9.96 -9.74 -8.00
C LEU A 269 11.10 -10.72 -7.74
N ASP A 270 12.34 -10.27 -7.78
CA ASP A 270 13.49 -11.14 -7.49
C ASP A 270 13.42 -11.71 -6.07
N SER A 271 12.97 -10.91 -5.10
CA SER A 271 12.76 -11.36 -3.72
C SER A 271 11.64 -12.38 -3.62
N ILE A 272 10.54 -12.22 -4.38
CA ILE A 272 9.44 -13.19 -4.43
C ILE A 272 9.90 -14.50 -5.08
N LEU A 273 10.56 -14.41 -6.25
CA LEU A 273 11.02 -15.58 -6.99
C LEU A 273 12.09 -16.39 -6.22
N ASN A 274 12.85 -15.71 -5.36
CA ASN A 274 13.90 -16.33 -4.54
C ASN A 274 13.50 -16.52 -3.07
N ALA A 275 12.25 -16.25 -2.70
CA ALA A 275 11.78 -16.34 -1.31
C ALA A 275 11.96 -17.78 -0.74
N ASP A 276 12.18 -17.82 0.57
CA ASP A 276 12.26 -19.11 1.25
C ASP A 276 10.89 -19.78 1.30
N PRO A 277 10.85 -21.10 1.12
CA PRO A 277 9.64 -21.87 1.36
C PRO A 277 9.16 -21.70 2.79
N VAL A 278 7.87 -21.41 2.96
CA VAL A 278 7.23 -21.33 4.28
C VAL A 278 6.02 -22.25 4.35
N LYS A 279 5.72 -22.74 5.54
CA LYS A 279 4.56 -23.62 5.75
C LYS A 279 3.60 -22.97 6.75
N VAL A 280 2.63 -22.21 6.24
CA VAL A 280 1.53 -21.66 7.03
C VAL A 280 0.42 -22.70 7.17
N SER A 281 -0.32 -22.68 8.28
CA SER A 281 -1.41 -23.64 8.49
C SER A 281 -2.46 -23.59 7.38
N PRO A 282 -2.99 -24.73 6.94
CA PRO A 282 -4.05 -24.79 5.92
C PRO A 282 -5.27 -23.95 6.29
N GLU A 283 -5.67 -23.98 7.57
CA GLU A 283 -6.79 -23.19 8.05
C GLU A 283 -6.59 -21.68 7.82
N LEU A 284 -5.38 -21.18 8.11
CA LEU A 284 -5.08 -19.76 7.92
C LEU A 284 -5.01 -19.39 6.44
N ASN A 285 -4.45 -20.27 5.60
CA ASN A 285 -4.46 -20.12 4.15
C ASN A 285 -5.89 -20.02 3.62
N ARG A 286 -6.79 -20.92 4.07
CA ARG A 286 -8.20 -20.94 3.69
C ARG A 286 -8.92 -19.64 4.08
N LEU A 287 -8.73 -19.17 5.32
CA LEU A 287 -9.35 -17.92 5.80
C LEU A 287 -8.92 -16.72 4.95
N VAL A 288 -7.63 -16.59 4.64
CA VAL A 288 -7.14 -15.52 3.77
C VAL A 288 -7.72 -15.65 2.37
N LYS A 289 -7.77 -16.86 1.81
CA LYS A 289 -8.33 -17.12 0.49
C LYS A 289 -9.81 -16.73 0.43
N GLU A 290 -10.61 -17.16 1.40
CA GLU A 290 -12.03 -16.81 1.52
C GLU A 290 -12.25 -15.30 1.59
N GLN A 291 -11.35 -14.57 2.27
CA GLN A 291 -11.43 -13.12 2.40
C GLN A 291 -11.18 -12.39 1.07
N PHE A 292 -10.30 -12.91 0.20
CA PHE A 292 -10.03 -12.33 -1.13
C PHE A 292 -10.99 -12.80 -2.23
N THR A 293 -11.69 -13.92 -2.05
CA THR A 293 -12.57 -14.52 -3.06
C THR A 293 -13.60 -13.54 -3.64
N PRO A 294 -14.33 -12.74 -2.84
CA PRO A 294 -15.31 -11.81 -3.40
C PRO A 294 -14.68 -10.72 -4.30
N TYR A 295 -13.46 -10.34 -4.00
CA TYR A 295 -12.72 -9.36 -4.79
C TYR A 295 -12.27 -9.96 -6.13
N VAL A 296 -11.70 -11.17 -6.12
CA VAL A 296 -11.23 -11.84 -7.35
C VAL A 296 -12.39 -12.19 -8.27
N ASN A 297 -13.50 -12.72 -7.74
CA ASN A 297 -14.70 -12.98 -8.53
C ASN A 297 -15.20 -11.70 -9.23
N ARG A 298 -15.19 -10.55 -8.55
CA ARG A 298 -15.57 -9.28 -9.15
C ARG A 298 -14.61 -8.84 -10.26
N LEU A 299 -13.30 -9.08 -10.11
CA LEU A 299 -12.32 -8.81 -11.16
C LEU A 299 -12.55 -9.67 -12.41
N ASP A 300 -12.95 -10.91 -12.22
CA ASP A 300 -13.31 -11.85 -13.28
C ASP A 300 -14.60 -11.38 -13.98
N ASP A 301 -15.66 -11.07 -13.23
CA ASP A 301 -16.95 -10.58 -13.75
C ASP A 301 -16.79 -9.34 -14.63
N ILE A 302 -15.88 -8.42 -14.31
CA ILE A 302 -15.63 -7.21 -15.11
C ILE A 302 -14.58 -7.42 -16.21
N GLY A 303 -14.11 -8.66 -16.40
CA GLY A 303 -13.20 -9.04 -17.48
C GLY A 303 -11.77 -8.49 -17.34
N VAL A 304 -11.32 -8.18 -16.13
CA VAL A 304 -9.94 -7.69 -15.91
C VAL A 304 -8.90 -8.71 -16.38
N PHE A 305 -9.22 -10.00 -16.30
CA PHE A 305 -8.34 -11.10 -16.67
C PHE A 305 -8.37 -11.43 -18.18
N LEU A 306 -9.30 -10.85 -18.95
CA LEU A 306 -9.40 -11.06 -20.40
C LEU A 306 -8.35 -10.27 -21.20
N ILE A 307 -7.54 -9.47 -20.54
CA ILE A 307 -6.47 -8.70 -21.22
C ILE A 307 -5.31 -9.66 -21.49
N GLU A 308 -4.93 -9.82 -22.76
CA GLU A 308 -3.79 -10.64 -23.15
C GLU A 308 -2.56 -10.30 -22.28
N PRO A 309 -2.01 -11.29 -21.57
CA PRO A 309 -0.81 -11.08 -20.77
C PRO A 309 0.38 -10.82 -21.71
N LYS A 310 1.13 -9.75 -21.43
CA LYS A 310 2.38 -9.46 -22.14
C LYS A 310 3.56 -9.98 -21.35
N GLY A 311 4.45 -10.72 -22.02
CA GLY A 311 5.68 -11.25 -21.44
C GLY A 311 5.58 -12.73 -21.03
N GLU A 312 6.66 -13.23 -20.49
CA GLU A 312 6.75 -14.60 -20.01
C GLU A 312 6.03 -14.76 -18.65
N GLU A 313 5.47 -15.94 -18.43
CA GLU A 313 4.85 -16.30 -17.17
C GLU A 313 5.91 -16.40 -16.06
N LEU A 314 5.60 -15.87 -14.88
CA LEU A 314 6.49 -15.92 -13.72
C LEU A 314 6.49 -17.33 -13.11
N ASP A 315 7.67 -17.92 -12.93
CA ASP A 315 7.82 -19.16 -12.16
C ASP A 315 7.73 -18.89 -10.65
N LEU A 316 6.52 -18.95 -10.14
CA LEU A 316 6.24 -18.78 -8.70
C LEU A 316 6.33 -20.08 -7.91
N SER A 317 6.80 -21.19 -8.51
CA SER A 317 6.84 -22.52 -7.88
C SER A 317 7.58 -22.52 -6.54
N ARG A 318 8.69 -21.80 -6.46
CA ARG A 318 9.48 -21.68 -5.23
C ARG A 318 8.72 -20.90 -4.14
N TYR A 319 8.09 -19.78 -4.48
CA TYR A 319 7.29 -18.98 -3.55
C TYR A 319 6.07 -19.74 -3.04
N MET A 320 5.44 -20.53 -3.90
CA MET A 320 4.26 -21.33 -3.57
C MET A 320 4.61 -22.66 -2.87
N LYS A 321 5.90 -23.01 -2.76
CA LYS A 321 6.32 -24.25 -2.10
C LYS A 321 5.89 -24.29 -0.64
N GLY A 322 5.22 -25.38 -0.24
CA GLY A 322 4.69 -25.56 1.11
C GLY A 322 3.34 -24.86 1.36
N TYR A 323 2.71 -24.31 0.32
CA TYR A 323 1.32 -23.86 0.40
C TYR A 323 0.38 -25.08 0.39
N GLU A 324 -0.48 -25.17 1.40
CA GLU A 324 -1.51 -26.21 1.56
C GLU A 324 -2.83 -25.51 1.93
N GLU A 325 -3.96 -25.99 1.41
CA GLU A 325 -5.33 -25.53 1.72
C GLU A 325 -6.00 -26.44 2.74
#